data_4150766f770320e516a142113e026bbd
#
_entry.id   4150766f770320e516a142113e026bbd
#
_cell.length_a   1.000
_cell.length_b   1.000
_cell.length_c   1.000
_cell.angle_alpha   90.00
_cell.angle_beta   90.00
_cell.angle_gamma   90.00
#
_symmetry.space_group_name_H-M   'P 1'
#
loop_
_entity.id
_entity.type
_entity.pdbx_description
1 polymer ?
#
loop_
_entity_poly.entity_id
_entity_poly.type
_entity_poly.pdbx_seq_one_letter_code
_entity_poly.pdbx_strand_id
1 'polypeptide(L)'
;MNAPALETIEATQGCGSSACGCGSAAIDMTATAAQSAAQTTAPEVRINGRRLHIGPAEDLETVRERAWGEVLRQEAVRQGLLADESGDFAPTLSAGQQQVIEDMLDAAVVTPEPTAEACERYYASHKARFTHGQQAQLRHILFAVTPGVPVQKLAERAEAALLELTHKDAPAARFAQLAAELSNCPSGAQGGDLGWVGPQDCAPELAQFLFMQEGGIAKGLQPRLVHSRFGLHIVDVLDQRPGELAAFNQVQGRIAGELTLQSRATALRQYMLLLVGQAQVQGIELEGADMPLVQ
;
A
#
# COMPACT_ATOMS: atom_id res chain seq x y z
N MET A 1 43.54 -33.46 -5.65
CA MET A 1 44.45 -33.55 -4.50
C MET A 1 43.80 -32.79 -3.35
N ASN A 2 43.43 -33.58 -2.40
CA ASN A 2 43.30 -33.36 -0.95
C ASN A 2 42.31 -32.30 -0.41
N ALA A 3 41.20 -32.82 0.06
CA ALA A 3 40.57 -32.34 1.29
C ALA A 3 41.33 -32.81 2.53
N PRO A 4 41.18 -32.18 3.69
CA PRO A 4 40.72 -32.92 4.87
C PRO A 4 39.58 -32.17 5.60
N ALA A 5 38.59 -32.86 6.08
CA ALA A 5 38.44 -33.77 7.22
C ALA A 5 37.79 -33.05 8.44
N LEU A 6 36.65 -33.59 8.79
CA LEU A 6 35.83 -33.37 9.99
C LEU A 6 36.60 -33.59 11.29
N GLU A 7 36.28 -32.80 12.31
CA GLU A 7 36.47 -33.23 13.70
C GLU A 7 35.22 -32.98 14.55
N THR A 8 34.68 -34.08 14.98
CA THR A 8 33.67 -34.26 16.02
C THR A 8 34.35 -34.17 17.39
N ILE A 9 33.72 -33.49 18.35
CA ILE A 9 34.10 -33.63 19.77
C ILE A 9 32.87 -34.06 20.54
N GLU A 10 33.01 -35.21 21.17
CA GLU A 10 32.07 -35.93 22.01
C GLU A 10 31.94 -35.34 23.42
N ALA A 11 30.87 -35.79 24.04
CA ALA A 11 30.36 -35.52 25.39
C ALA A 11 31.30 -35.97 26.52
N THR A 12 31.19 -35.33 27.68
CA THR A 12 31.47 -35.98 28.96
C THR A 12 30.44 -35.64 30.01
N GLN A 13 30.01 -36.71 30.65
CA GLN A 13 29.08 -36.86 31.78
C GLN A 13 29.68 -36.31 33.08
N GLY A 14 28.82 -35.96 34.02
CA GLY A 14 29.18 -35.74 35.41
C GLY A 14 27.98 -35.84 36.33
N CYS A 15 27.95 -36.93 37.07
CA CYS A 15 26.95 -37.33 38.09
C CYS A 15 26.99 -36.49 39.37
N GLY A 16 25.86 -36.47 40.11
CA GLY A 16 25.84 -35.99 41.49
C GLY A 16 24.46 -36.13 42.16
N SER A 17 24.24 -37.22 42.78
CA SER A 17 23.12 -37.71 43.60
C SER A 17 22.87 -36.88 44.86
N SER A 18 21.62 -36.79 45.32
CA SER A 18 21.20 -37.21 46.69
C SER A 18 19.72 -37.08 46.96
N ALA A 19 19.20 -38.12 47.42
CA ALA A 19 17.91 -38.60 47.86
C ALA A 19 17.33 -37.89 49.07
N CYS A 20 15.99 -37.97 49.16
CA CYS A 20 15.08 -38.26 50.30
C CYS A 20 13.68 -37.81 49.88
N GLY A 21 12.59 -38.52 49.94
CA GLY A 21 12.17 -39.66 50.72
C GLY A 21 10.71 -39.46 51.10
N CYS A 22 9.88 -40.47 50.81
CA CYS A 22 8.57 -40.76 51.44
C CYS A 22 7.29 -40.02 51.00
N GLY A 23 6.31 -40.82 50.58
CA GLY A 23 4.91 -40.48 50.63
C GLY A 23 4.05 -41.14 49.56
N SER A 24 3.72 -42.43 49.75
CA SER A 24 2.72 -43.15 48.97
C SER A 24 1.32 -42.58 49.18
N ALA A 25 0.62 -42.24 48.11
CA ALA A 25 -0.85 -42.33 48.07
C ALA A 25 -1.26 -42.55 46.62
N ALA A 26 -1.64 -43.77 46.31
CA ALA A 26 -2.33 -44.12 45.08
C ALA A 26 -3.73 -43.49 45.10
N ILE A 27 -3.99 -42.61 44.17
CA ILE A 27 -5.38 -42.25 43.82
C ILE A 27 -5.54 -42.57 42.35
N ASP A 28 -6.24 -43.67 42.14
CA ASP A 28 -6.83 -44.05 40.89
C ASP A 28 -7.85 -42.98 40.45
N MET A 29 -7.55 -42.23 39.45
CA MET A 29 -8.51 -41.38 38.76
C MET A 29 -8.37 -41.58 37.26
N THR A 30 -9.10 -42.58 36.79
CA THR A 30 -9.55 -42.62 35.40
C THR A 30 -10.46 -41.43 35.14
N ALA A 31 -9.86 -40.25 34.94
CA ALA A 31 -10.57 -39.10 34.41
C ALA A 31 -10.42 -39.14 32.88
N THR A 32 -11.48 -39.57 32.24
CA THR A 32 -11.75 -39.41 30.83
C THR A 32 -11.57 -37.95 30.47
N ALA A 33 -10.41 -37.63 29.94
CA ALA A 33 -10.18 -36.34 29.28
C ALA A 33 -10.97 -36.35 27.96
N ALA A 34 -12.20 -35.91 28.03
CA ALA A 34 -12.93 -35.44 26.87
C ALA A 34 -12.17 -34.18 26.40
N GLN A 35 -11.27 -34.39 25.48
CA GLN A 35 -10.69 -33.31 24.67
C GLN A 35 -11.84 -32.70 23.86
N SER A 36 -12.45 -31.66 24.41
CA SER A 36 -13.24 -30.73 23.60
C SER A 36 -12.28 -30.11 22.60
N ALA A 37 -12.17 -30.75 21.44
CA ALA A 37 -11.66 -30.10 20.26
C ALA A 37 -12.61 -28.93 19.98
N ALA A 38 -12.22 -27.74 20.42
CA ALA A 38 -12.80 -26.51 19.90
C ALA A 38 -12.55 -26.54 18.39
N GLN A 39 -13.53 -26.99 17.65
CA GLN A 39 -13.58 -26.83 16.21
C GLN A 39 -13.59 -25.32 16.00
N THR A 40 -12.45 -24.77 15.63
CA THR A 40 -12.36 -23.41 15.09
C THR A 40 -13.09 -23.49 13.74
N THR A 41 -14.42 -23.36 13.78
CA THR A 41 -15.21 -23.19 12.58
C THR A 41 -14.69 -21.92 11.90
N ALA A 42 -14.19 -22.06 10.67
CA ALA A 42 -13.87 -20.89 9.84
C ALA A 42 -15.04 -19.90 9.89
N PRO A 43 -14.77 -18.59 9.95
CA PRO A 43 -15.83 -17.61 10.03
C PRO A 43 -16.81 -17.81 8.86
N GLU A 44 -18.07 -18.06 9.20
CA GLU A 44 -19.11 -18.26 8.21
C GLU A 44 -19.48 -16.89 7.62
N VAL A 45 -19.15 -16.66 6.36
CA VAL A 45 -19.53 -15.45 5.67
C VAL A 45 -20.83 -15.64 4.91
N ARG A 46 -21.79 -14.72 5.10
CA ARG A 46 -23.09 -14.73 4.43
C ARG A 46 -23.41 -13.38 3.80
N ILE A 47 -24.00 -13.43 2.61
CA ILE A 47 -24.55 -12.29 1.89
C ILE A 47 -26.05 -12.53 1.65
N ASN A 48 -26.90 -11.72 2.28
CA ASN A 48 -28.36 -11.87 2.22
C ASN A 48 -28.82 -13.31 2.54
N GLY A 49 -28.19 -13.93 3.54
CA GLY A 49 -28.48 -15.30 3.98
C GLY A 49 -27.75 -16.39 3.21
N ARG A 50 -27.16 -16.15 2.05
CA ARG A 50 -26.37 -17.15 1.29
C ARG A 50 -24.95 -17.23 1.83
N ARG A 51 -24.46 -18.44 2.06
CA ARG A 51 -23.10 -18.72 2.53
C ARG A 51 -22.09 -18.61 1.39
N LEU A 52 -20.91 -18.09 1.69
CA LEU A 52 -19.78 -18.19 0.78
C LEU A 52 -18.98 -19.46 1.04
N HIS A 53 -18.49 -20.09 -0.02
CA HIS A 53 -17.47 -21.13 0.11
C HIS A 53 -16.13 -20.48 0.48
N ILE A 54 -15.59 -20.82 1.65
CA ILE A 54 -14.30 -20.36 2.11
C ILE A 54 -13.39 -21.56 2.28
N GLY A 55 -12.27 -21.58 1.56
CA GLY A 55 -11.24 -22.60 1.69
C GLY A 55 -10.45 -22.44 2.98
N PRO A 56 -9.82 -23.52 3.49
CA PRO A 56 -9.13 -23.51 4.80
C PRO A 56 -7.88 -22.63 4.87
N ALA A 57 -7.38 -22.12 3.73
CA ALA A 57 -6.17 -21.30 3.64
C ALA A 57 -6.36 -20.07 2.73
N GLU A 58 -7.61 -19.65 2.51
CA GLU A 58 -7.89 -18.44 1.74
C GLU A 58 -7.60 -17.18 2.54
N ASP A 59 -6.99 -16.20 1.89
CA ASP A 59 -6.77 -14.89 2.48
C ASP A 59 -8.07 -14.06 2.49
N LEU A 60 -8.07 -13.04 3.33
CA LEU A 60 -9.22 -12.16 3.53
C LEU A 60 -9.59 -11.39 2.25
N GLU A 61 -8.62 -11.08 1.40
CA GLU A 61 -8.83 -10.36 0.13
C GLU A 61 -9.66 -11.20 -0.83
N THR A 62 -9.29 -12.47 -1.03
CA THR A 62 -10.04 -13.44 -1.86
C THR A 62 -11.47 -13.61 -1.35
N VAL A 63 -11.66 -13.67 -0.02
CA VAL A 63 -13.00 -13.78 0.56
C VAL A 63 -13.83 -12.51 0.31
N ARG A 64 -13.21 -11.33 0.39
CA ARG A 64 -13.86 -10.04 0.05
C ARG A 64 -14.27 -9.97 -1.42
N GLU A 65 -13.39 -10.38 -2.33
CA GLU A 65 -13.72 -10.43 -3.76
C GLU A 65 -14.93 -11.32 -4.04
N ARG A 66 -15.02 -12.48 -3.40
CA ARG A 66 -16.20 -13.36 -3.53
C ARG A 66 -17.45 -12.73 -2.92
N ALA A 67 -17.33 -12.06 -1.78
CA ALA A 67 -18.46 -11.39 -1.17
C ALA A 67 -19.00 -10.27 -2.07
N TRP A 68 -18.12 -9.49 -2.68
CA TRP A 68 -18.48 -8.52 -3.71
C TRP A 68 -19.13 -9.16 -4.93
N GLY A 69 -18.55 -10.26 -5.42
CA GLY A 69 -19.10 -11.04 -6.53
C GLY A 69 -20.53 -11.52 -6.25
N GLU A 70 -20.80 -11.98 -5.03
CA GLU A 70 -22.15 -12.42 -4.63
C GLU A 70 -23.15 -11.26 -4.52
N VAL A 71 -22.72 -10.09 -3.99
CA VAL A 71 -23.57 -8.89 -3.97
C VAL A 71 -23.98 -8.50 -5.40
N LEU A 72 -23.03 -8.48 -6.32
CA LEU A 72 -23.27 -8.13 -7.73
C LEU A 72 -24.14 -9.17 -8.44
N ARG A 73 -23.89 -10.46 -8.18
CA ARG A 73 -24.71 -11.52 -8.72
C ARG A 73 -26.17 -11.38 -8.29
N GLN A 74 -26.41 -11.13 -7.00
CA GLN A 74 -27.77 -10.96 -6.49
C GLN A 74 -28.44 -9.74 -7.09
N GLU A 75 -27.69 -8.66 -7.32
CA GLU A 75 -28.23 -7.50 -8.04
C GLU A 75 -28.60 -7.84 -9.49
N ALA A 76 -27.77 -8.59 -10.20
CA ALA A 76 -28.08 -9.04 -11.56
C ALA A 76 -29.32 -9.97 -11.59
N VAL A 77 -29.51 -10.81 -10.57
CA VAL A 77 -30.73 -11.61 -10.40
C VAL A 77 -31.93 -10.71 -10.13
N ARG A 78 -31.80 -9.72 -9.25
CA ARG A 78 -32.86 -8.75 -8.93
C ARG A 78 -33.32 -7.97 -10.16
N GLN A 79 -32.40 -7.66 -11.07
CA GLN A 79 -32.69 -7.00 -12.35
C GLN A 79 -33.20 -7.97 -13.43
N GLY A 80 -33.24 -9.27 -13.16
CA GLY A 80 -33.68 -10.30 -14.12
C GLY A 80 -32.65 -10.62 -15.21
N LEU A 81 -31.40 -10.22 -15.02
CA LEU A 81 -30.30 -10.47 -15.95
C LEU A 81 -29.68 -11.88 -15.77
N LEU A 82 -29.74 -12.40 -14.55
CA LEU A 82 -29.32 -13.77 -14.21
C LEU A 82 -30.48 -14.53 -13.58
N ALA A 83 -30.49 -15.84 -13.79
CA ALA A 83 -31.42 -16.71 -13.09
C ALA A 83 -31.05 -16.86 -11.61
N ASP A 84 -32.08 -16.94 -10.75
CA ASP A 84 -31.85 -17.27 -9.35
C ASP A 84 -31.56 -18.78 -9.20
N GLU A 85 -30.37 -19.09 -8.80
CA GLU A 85 -29.98 -20.48 -8.48
C GLU A 85 -30.40 -20.77 -7.04
N SER A 86 -31.30 -21.73 -6.86
CA SER A 86 -31.75 -22.19 -5.55
C SER A 86 -30.61 -22.87 -4.79
N GLY A 87 -30.34 -22.44 -3.55
CA GLY A 87 -29.31 -23.04 -2.71
C GLY A 87 -28.91 -22.20 -1.51
N ASP A 88 -28.32 -22.85 -0.51
CA ASP A 88 -27.82 -22.20 0.72
C ASP A 88 -26.42 -21.56 0.49
N PHE A 89 -25.72 -22.00 -0.55
CA PHE A 89 -24.41 -21.49 -0.91
C PHE A 89 -24.44 -20.61 -2.16
N ALA A 90 -23.57 -19.59 -2.16
CA ALA A 90 -23.32 -18.77 -3.33
C ALA A 90 -22.68 -19.62 -4.45
N PRO A 91 -23.22 -19.61 -5.66
CA PRO A 91 -22.64 -20.36 -6.76
C PRO A 91 -21.32 -19.74 -7.23
N THR A 92 -20.45 -20.56 -7.80
CA THR A 92 -19.26 -20.04 -8.50
C THR A 92 -19.70 -19.44 -9.84
N LEU A 93 -19.35 -18.19 -10.08
CA LEU A 93 -19.67 -17.50 -11.33
C LEU A 93 -18.93 -18.13 -12.52
N SER A 94 -19.65 -18.48 -13.55
CA SER A 94 -19.09 -18.81 -14.86
C SER A 94 -18.62 -17.53 -15.58
N ALA A 95 -17.75 -17.68 -16.58
CA ALA A 95 -17.29 -16.54 -17.39
C ALA A 95 -18.46 -15.78 -18.05
N GLY A 96 -19.50 -16.49 -18.49
CA GLY A 96 -20.71 -15.87 -19.06
C GLY A 96 -21.48 -15.03 -18.03
N GLN A 97 -21.61 -15.52 -16.80
CA GLN A 97 -22.26 -14.77 -15.72
C GLN A 97 -21.43 -13.55 -15.28
N GLN A 98 -20.10 -13.66 -15.28
CA GLN A 98 -19.21 -12.52 -15.03
C GLN A 98 -19.41 -11.44 -16.09
N GLN A 99 -19.48 -11.79 -17.37
CA GLN A 99 -19.73 -10.85 -18.45
C GLN A 99 -21.08 -10.14 -18.29
N VAL A 100 -22.14 -10.85 -17.90
CA VAL A 100 -23.45 -10.23 -17.62
C VAL A 100 -23.39 -9.22 -16.49
N ILE A 101 -22.59 -9.50 -15.45
CA ILE A 101 -22.36 -8.58 -14.34
C ILE A 101 -21.57 -7.33 -14.80
N GLU A 102 -20.55 -7.52 -15.63
CA GLU A 102 -19.77 -6.41 -16.22
C GLU A 102 -20.68 -5.52 -17.07
N ASP A 103 -21.47 -6.10 -17.95
CA ASP A 103 -22.44 -5.38 -18.79
C ASP A 103 -23.49 -4.62 -17.95
N MET A 104 -23.95 -5.21 -16.85
CA MET A 104 -24.84 -4.55 -15.87
C MET A 104 -24.18 -3.35 -15.23
N LEU A 105 -22.92 -3.48 -14.80
CA LEU A 105 -22.16 -2.38 -14.22
C LEU A 105 -21.93 -1.26 -15.23
N ASP A 106 -21.62 -1.60 -16.47
CA ASP A 106 -21.45 -0.65 -17.57
C ASP A 106 -22.74 0.12 -17.87
N ALA A 107 -23.87 -0.55 -17.80
CA ALA A 107 -25.18 0.09 -17.99
C ALA A 107 -25.61 0.94 -16.79
N ALA A 108 -25.27 0.52 -15.55
CA ALA A 108 -25.66 1.23 -14.33
C ALA A 108 -24.78 2.46 -14.06
N VAL A 109 -23.50 2.43 -14.48
CA VAL A 109 -22.51 3.47 -14.20
C VAL A 109 -22.24 4.31 -15.45
N VAL A 110 -23.21 5.14 -15.80
CA VAL A 110 -23.08 6.12 -16.90
C VAL A 110 -22.58 7.44 -16.33
N THR A 111 -21.41 7.87 -16.81
CA THR A 111 -20.83 9.16 -16.42
C THR A 111 -20.77 10.10 -17.63
N PRO A 112 -21.08 11.40 -17.46
CA PRO A 112 -20.97 12.36 -18.54
C PRO A 112 -19.49 12.53 -18.96
N GLU A 113 -19.27 12.81 -20.21
CA GLU A 113 -17.94 13.22 -20.69
C GLU A 113 -17.54 14.56 -20.04
N PRO A 114 -16.24 14.71 -19.69
CA PRO A 114 -15.76 15.96 -19.13
C PRO A 114 -15.86 17.11 -20.14
N THR A 115 -16.37 18.26 -19.69
CA THR A 115 -16.46 19.44 -20.54
C THR A 115 -15.07 20.04 -20.83
N ALA A 116 -14.97 20.87 -21.87
CA ALA A 116 -13.72 21.58 -22.20
C ALA A 116 -13.23 22.42 -21.02
N GLU A 117 -14.15 23.11 -20.32
CA GLU A 117 -13.83 23.94 -19.15
C GLU A 117 -13.34 23.09 -17.96
N ALA A 118 -13.85 21.87 -17.81
CA ALA A 118 -13.35 20.94 -16.78
C ALA A 118 -11.89 20.52 -17.09
N CYS A 119 -11.60 20.24 -18.37
CA CYS A 119 -10.25 19.92 -18.82
C CYS A 119 -9.28 21.10 -18.66
N GLU A 120 -9.73 22.33 -18.95
CA GLU A 120 -8.93 23.55 -18.76
C GLU A 120 -8.63 23.80 -17.29
N ARG A 121 -9.62 23.66 -16.40
CA ARG A 121 -9.41 23.79 -14.94
C ARG A 121 -8.43 22.74 -14.42
N TYR A 122 -8.55 21.49 -14.88
CA TYR A 122 -7.62 20.42 -14.51
C TYR A 122 -6.19 20.73 -14.99
N TYR A 123 -6.05 21.16 -16.24
CA TYR A 123 -4.75 21.57 -16.78
C TYR A 123 -4.14 22.73 -15.99
N ALA A 124 -4.94 23.76 -15.68
CA ALA A 124 -4.47 24.93 -14.95
C ALA A 124 -3.98 24.59 -13.53
N SER A 125 -4.65 23.65 -12.85
CA SER A 125 -4.30 23.21 -11.49
C SER A 125 -3.20 22.13 -11.45
N HIS A 126 -2.81 21.55 -12.59
CA HIS A 126 -1.84 20.46 -12.64
C HIS A 126 -0.70 20.71 -13.67
N LYS A 127 -0.33 21.97 -13.87
CA LYS A 127 0.69 22.36 -14.89
C LYS A 127 1.99 21.55 -14.77
N ALA A 128 2.43 21.27 -13.55
CA ALA A 128 3.66 20.50 -13.30
C ALA A 128 3.63 19.11 -13.96
N ARG A 129 2.45 18.46 -14.04
CA ARG A 129 2.26 17.14 -14.69
C ARG A 129 2.38 17.19 -16.22
N PHE A 130 2.22 18.38 -16.81
CA PHE A 130 2.26 18.64 -18.25
C PHE A 130 3.54 19.35 -18.67
N THR A 131 4.49 19.49 -17.77
CA THR A 131 5.82 20.05 -18.03
C THR A 131 6.78 18.91 -18.34
N HIS A 132 7.65 19.07 -19.33
CA HIS A 132 8.62 18.06 -19.77
C HIS A 132 10.04 18.63 -19.75
N GLY A 133 11.03 17.75 -19.57
CA GLY A 133 12.44 18.13 -19.61
C GLY A 133 12.91 18.95 -18.42
N GLN A 134 12.08 19.10 -17.37
CA GLN A 134 12.51 19.70 -16.11
C GLN A 134 13.59 18.84 -15.46
N GLN A 135 14.61 19.51 -14.91
CA GLN A 135 15.71 18.87 -14.19
C GLN A 135 16.06 19.65 -12.94
N ALA A 136 16.52 18.97 -11.93
CA ALA A 136 17.11 19.55 -10.73
C ALA A 136 18.51 18.98 -10.52
N GLN A 137 19.48 19.84 -10.25
CA GLN A 137 20.76 19.42 -9.72
C GLN A 137 20.65 19.38 -8.22
N LEU A 138 20.85 18.22 -7.64
CA LEU A 138 20.64 18.03 -6.21
C LEU A 138 21.66 17.10 -5.57
N ARG A 139 21.78 17.23 -4.28
CA ARG A 139 22.44 16.27 -3.40
C ARG A 139 21.48 15.83 -2.30
N HIS A 140 21.67 14.60 -1.82
CA HIS A 140 20.81 14.07 -0.78
C HIS A 140 21.57 13.22 0.24
N ILE A 141 20.95 13.03 1.41
CA ILE A 141 21.35 12.08 2.44
C ILE A 141 20.17 11.12 2.62
N LEU A 142 20.38 9.84 2.35
CA LEU A 142 19.37 8.80 2.50
C LEU A 142 19.55 8.06 3.83
N PHE A 143 18.52 8.04 4.63
CA PHE A 143 18.36 7.18 5.79
C PHE A 143 17.44 6.04 5.42
N ALA A 144 18.01 4.90 5.03
CA ALA A 144 17.24 3.76 4.50
C ALA A 144 16.45 3.07 5.62
N VAL A 145 15.17 2.79 5.35
CA VAL A 145 14.32 1.96 6.20
C VAL A 145 14.46 0.52 5.72
N THR A 146 15.10 -0.32 6.56
CA THR A 146 15.24 -1.75 6.30
C THR A 146 14.52 -2.56 7.40
N PRO A 147 14.11 -3.82 7.12
CA PRO A 147 13.47 -4.65 8.13
C PRO A 147 14.30 -4.72 9.43
N GLY A 148 13.64 -4.49 10.56
CA GLY A 148 14.28 -4.52 11.90
C GLY A 148 14.88 -3.19 12.37
N VAL A 149 14.90 -2.14 11.55
CA VAL A 149 15.34 -0.80 11.98
C VAL A 149 14.20 -0.08 12.70
N PRO A 150 14.43 0.46 13.91
CA PRO A 150 13.44 1.28 14.61
C PRO A 150 13.25 2.60 13.85
N VAL A 151 12.15 2.74 13.13
CA VAL A 151 11.85 3.90 12.25
C VAL A 151 11.91 5.22 13.03
N GLN A 152 11.44 5.23 14.28
CA GLN A 152 11.47 6.43 15.11
C GLN A 152 12.90 6.93 15.39
N LYS A 153 13.81 6.03 15.75
CA LYS A 153 15.23 6.40 15.98
C LYS A 153 15.92 6.87 14.70
N LEU A 154 15.53 6.29 13.56
CA LEU A 154 16.02 6.72 12.26
C LEU A 154 15.55 8.13 11.93
N ALA A 155 14.27 8.43 12.20
CA ALA A 155 13.70 9.77 12.02
C ALA A 155 14.37 10.81 12.92
N GLU A 156 14.55 10.51 14.22
CA GLU A 156 15.27 11.38 15.16
C GLU A 156 16.69 11.70 14.68
N ARG A 157 17.39 10.71 14.13
CA ARG A 157 18.74 10.91 13.58
C ARG A 157 18.74 11.77 12.31
N ALA A 158 17.77 11.56 11.44
CA ALA A 158 17.60 12.35 10.21
C ALA A 158 17.22 13.81 10.54
N GLU A 159 16.32 14.02 11.50
CA GLU A 159 15.93 15.33 11.98
C GLU A 159 17.10 16.08 12.63
N ALA A 160 17.88 15.40 13.46
CA ALA A 160 19.08 16.00 14.07
C ALA A 160 20.09 16.46 13.01
N ALA A 161 20.33 15.65 11.98
CA ALA A 161 21.20 16.01 10.86
C ALA A 161 20.63 17.19 10.04
N LEU A 162 19.32 17.22 9.81
CA LEU A 162 18.66 18.34 9.12
C LEU A 162 18.77 19.63 9.93
N LEU A 163 18.53 19.57 11.24
CA LEU A 163 18.68 20.73 12.14
C LEU A 163 20.10 21.27 12.15
N GLU A 164 21.10 20.39 12.16
CA GLU A 164 22.50 20.80 12.08
C GLU A 164 22.78 21.56 10.76
N LEU A 165 22.26 21.05 9.64
CA LEU A 165 22.46 21.67 8.33
C LEU A 165 21.70 23.00 8.16
N THR A 166 20.60 23.21 8.87
CA THR A 166 19.85 24.48 8.85
C THR A 166 20.44 25.56 9.74
N HIS A 167 21.42 25.23 10.55
CA HIS A 167 22.07 26.20 11.41
C HIS A 167 22.83 27.26 10.59
N LYS A 168 22.73 28.54 10.98
CA LYS A 168 23.30 29.68 10.23
C LYS A 168 24.81 29.59 10.02
N ASP A 169 25.50 28.96 10.97
CA ASP A 169 26.96 28.83 10.98
C ASP A 169 27.42 27.46 10.40
N ALA A 170 26.50 26.68 9.79
CA ALA A 170 26.87 25.42 9.21
C ALA A 170 27.86 25.60 8.04
N PRO A 171 29.05 24.99 8.09
CA PRO A 171 30.01 25.09 7.00
C PRO A 171 29.42 24.52 5.69
N ALA A 172 29.74 25.13 4.54
CA ALA A 172 29.27 24.65 3.24
C ALA A 172 29.66 23.18 2.95
N ALA A 173 30.78 22.71 3.52
CA ALA A 173 31.23 21.32 3.41
C ALA A 173 30.48 20.34 4.33
N ARG A 174 29.67 20.84 5.29
CA ARG A 174 29.05 19.97 6.30
C ARG A 174 28.05 19.00 5.71
N PHE A 175 27.31 19.40 4.67
CA PHE A 175 26.41 18.52 3.97
C PHE A 175 27.15 17.29 3.39
N ALA A 176 28.28 17.53 2.71
CA ALA A 176 29.07 16.45 2.12
C ALA A 176 29.66 15.51 3.19
N GLN A 177 30.07 16.06 4.33
CA GLN A 177 30.57 15.25 5.46
C GLN A 177 29.45 14.37 6.03
N LEU A 178 28.29 14.94 6.33
CA LEU A 178 27.14 14.16 6.81
C LEU A 178 26.65 13.13 5.78
N ALA A 179 26.70 13.46 4.50
CA ALA A 179 26.39 12.50 3.46
C ALA A 179 27.33 11.29 3.47
N ALA A 180 28.64 11.53 3.63
CA ALA A 180 29.64 10.46 3.73
C ALA A 180 29.47 9.63 5.01
N GLU A 181 29.07 10.27 6.12
CA GLU A 181 28.94 9.64 7.43
C GLU A 181 27.62 8.87 7.62
N LEU A 182 26.53 9.39 7.08
CA LEU A 182 25.16 8.97 7.43
C LEU A 182 24.35 8.37 6.29
N SER A 183 24.70 8.69 5.02
CA SER A 183 23.90 8.29 3.88
C SER A 183 24.04 6.81 3.58
N ASN A 184 22.91 6.13 3.42
CA ASN A 184 22.87 4.76 2.91
C ASN A 184 22.88 4.69 1.37
N CYS A 185 22.85 5.84 0.69
CA CYS A 185 22.99 5.90 -0.77
C CYS A 185 24.46 5.86 -1.17
N PRO A 186 24.83 5.13 -2.26
CA PRO A 186 26.20 5.16 -2.79
C PRO A 186 26.75 6.56 -3.09
N SER A 187 25.88 7.52 -3.43
CA SER A 187 26.26 8.92 -3.62
C SER A 187 26.84 9.59 -2.38
N GLY A 188 26.63 9.01 -1.19
CA GLY A 188 27.22 9.51 0.06
C GLY A 188 28.74 9.67 -0.02
N ALA A 189 29.45 8.76 -0.71
CA ALA A 189 30.90 8.85 -0.94
C ALA A 189 31.31 10.06 -1.78
N GLN A 190 30.40 10.62 -2.59
CA GLN A 190 30.56 11.84 -3.38
C GLN A 190 29.85 13.05 -2.74
N GLY A 191 29.69 13.03 -1.40
CA GLY A 191 29.02 14.13 -0.68
C GLY A 191 27.51 14.20 -0.92
N GLY A 192 26.90 13.11 -1.35
CA GLY A 192 25.47 13.00 -1.63
C GLY A 192 25.06 13.50 -3.02
N ASP A 193 25.99 13.90 -3.87
CA ASP A 193 25.69 14.47 -5.20
C ASP A 193 25.01 13.42 -6.11
N LEU A 194 23.88 13.81 -6.71
CA LEU A 194 23.14 13.04 -7.71
C LEU A 194 23.26 13.64 -9.11
N GLY A 195 23.91 14.79 -9.24
CA GLY A 195 23.96 15.53 -10.48
C GLY A 195 22.59 16.06 -10.92
N TRP A 196 22.41 16.19 -12.24
CA TRP A 196 21.15 16.57 -12.85
C TRP A 196 20.22 15.37 -12.96
N VAL A 197 19.06 15.44 -12.30
CA VAL A 197 18.03 14.40 -12.33
C VAL A 197 16.70 14.97 -12.81
N GLY A 198 15.97 14.17 -13.56
CA GLY A 198 14.59 14.45 -13.98
C GLY A 198 13.58 13.63 -13.18
N PRO A 199 12.28 13.83 -13.41
CA PRO A 199 11.22 13.08 -12.71
C PRO A 199 11.30 11.56 -12.89
N GLN A 200 11.88 11.10 -14.00
CA GLN A 200 12.02 9.67 -14.32
C GLN A 200 13.21 9.01 -13.59
N ASP A 201 14.17 9.83 -13.14
CA ASP A 201 15.40 9.34 -12.51
C ASP A 201 15.27 9.20 -10.99
N CYS A 202 14.14 9.61 -10.43
CA CYS A 202 13.86 9.62 -8.99
C CYS A 202 12.81 8.59 -8.60
N ALA A 203 12.81 8.21 -7.31
CA ALA A 203 11.65 7.57 -6.73
C ALA A 203 10.40 8.46 -6.92
N PRO A 204 9.21 7.89 -7.21
CA PRO A 204 8.00 8.68 -7.47
C PRO A 204 7.68 9.71 -6.38
N GLU A 205 7.92 9.37 -5.12
CA GLU A 205 7.68 10.26 -3.98
C GLU A 205 8.64 11.46 -3.99
N LEU A 206 9.90 11.22 -4.37
CA LEU A 206 10.91 12.26 -4.51
C LEU A 206 10.64 13.10 -5.77
N ALA A 207 10.24 12.47 -6.88
CA ALA A 207 9.83 13.17 -8.10
C ALA A 207 8.62 14.08 -7.85
N GLN A 208 7.63 13.60 -7.10
CA GLN A 208 6.47 14.39 -6.69
C GLN A 208 6.88 15.59 -5.85
N PHE A 209 7.80 15.40 -4.91
CA PHE A 209 8.30 16.48 -4.07
C PHE A 209 9.09 17.53 -4.87
N LEU A 210 9.94 17.10 -5.81
CA LEU A 210 10.84 17.99 -6.55
C LEU A 210 10.15 18.72 -7.72
N PHE A 211 9.23 18.06 -8.42
CA PHE A 211 8.77 18.51 -9.72
C PHE A 211 7.26 18.75 -9.82
N MET A 212 6.45 18.23 -8.87
CA MET A 212 4.99 18.29 -8.97
C MET A 212 4.36 19.35 -8.06
N GLN A 213 5.17 20.21 -7.43
CA GLN A 213 4.65 21.32 -6.62
C GLN A 213 4.33 22.52 -7.50
N GLU A 214 3.21 23.17 -7.22
CA GLU A 214 2.89 24.47 -7.83
C GLU A 214 3.94 25.51 -7.43
N GLY A 215 4.46 26.21 -8.43
CA GLY A 215 5.54 27.20 -8.21
C GLY A 215 6.95 26.63 -8.16
N GLY A 216 7.10 25.31 -8.28
CA GLY A 216 8.38 24.62 -8.21
C GLY A 216 8.93 24.51 -6.80
N ILE A 217 10.10 23.90 -6.66
CA ILE A 217 10.81 23.78 -5.38
C ILE A 217 11.84 24.91 -5.25
N ALA A 218 12.03 25.42 -4.03
CA ALA A 218 13.04 26.42 -3.77
C ALA A 218 14.47 25.83 -3.87
N LYS A 219 15.43 26.61 -4.39
CA LYS A 219 16.85 26.26 -4.34
C LYS A 219 17.33 26.27 -2.88
N GLY A 220 18.28 25.41 -2.57
CA GLY A 220 18.87 25.25 -1.25
C GLY A 220 18.36 24.02 -0.51
N LEU A 221 18.78 23.92 0.75
CA LEU A 221 18.38 22.86 1.65
C LEU A 221 16.87 22.89 1.91
N GLN A 222 16.21 21.76 1.70
CA GLN A 222 14.78 21.66 1.98
C GLN A 222 14.51 21.59 3.49
N PRO A 223 13.54 22.36 4.03
CA PRO A 223 13.34 22.49 5.46
C PRO A 223 12.67 21.28 6.12
N ARG A 224 12.35 20.25 5.37
CA ARG A 224 11.68 19.03 5.87
C ARG A 224 12.29 17.79 5.24
N LEU A 225 12.20 16.69 5.98
CA LEU A 225 12.52 15.37 5.46
C LEU A 225 11.54 14.96 4.35
N VAL A 226 12.06 14.36 3.30
CA VAL A 226 11.26 13.79 2.21
C VAL A 226 11.16 12.29 2.41
N HIS A 227 9.94 11.79 2.47
CA HIS A 227 9.67 10.36 2.61
C HIS A 227 9.61 9.70 1.24
N SER A 228 10.21 8.52 1.13
CA SER A 228 10.09 7.66 -0.04
C SER A 228 10.00 6.19 0.37
N ARG A 229 9.76 5.32 -0.58
CA ARG A 229 9.82 3.86 -0.39
C ARG A 229 11.17 3.34 0.11
N PHE A 230 12.24 4.12 -0.04
CA PHE A 230 13.58 3.76 0.41
C PHE A 230 13.88 4.25 1.83
N GLY A 231 13.12 5.22 2.33
CA GLY A 231 13.32 5.82 3.65
C GLY A 231 13.17 7.33 3.67
N LEU A 232 13.97 7.98 4.52
CA LEU A 232 13.95 9.42 4.73
C LEU A 232 15.10 10.09 3.99
N HIS A 233 14.82 11.19 3.31
CA HIS A 233 15.83 11.95 2.59
C HIS A 233 15.94 13.37 3.13
N ILE A 234 17.19 13.82 3.33
CA ILE A 234 17.52 15.26 3.41
C ILE A 234 17.92 15.65 1.99
N VAL A 235 17.29 16.67 1.43
CA VAL A 235 17.48 17.10 0.05
C VAL A 235 17.96 18.55 0.02
N ASP A 236 18.99 18.80 -0.81
CA ASP A 236 19.49 20.14 -1.08
C ASP A 236 19.52 20.36 -2.61
N VAL A 237 18.76 21.33 -3.07
CA VAL A 237 18.61 21.67 -4.48
C VAL A 237 19.62 22.71 -4.87
N LEU A 238 20.62 22.32 -5.63
CA LEU A 238 21.73 23.19 -6.03
C LEU A 238 21.34 24.10 -7.20
N ASP A 239 20.67 23.53 -8.19
CA ASP A 239 20.20 24.26 -9.37
C ASP A 239 18.99 23.60 -10.02
N GLN A 240 18.28 24.31 -10.90
CA GLN A 240 17.10 23.83 -11.58
C GLN A 240 17.07 24.32 -13.03
N ARG A 241 16.58 23.44 -13.90
CA ARG A 241 16.22 23.78 -15.28
C ARG A 241 14.71 23.67 -15.39
N PRO A 242 14.02 24.79 -15.69
CA PRO A 242 12.60 24.74 -15.96
C PRO A 242 12.36 23.85 -17.18
N GLY A 243 11.32 23.03 -17.12
CA GLY A 243 10.88 22.28 -18.29
C GLY A 243 10.03 23.14 -19.21
N GLU A 244 9.59 22.54 -20.30
CA GLU A 244 8.65 23.12 -21.25
C GLU A 244 7.23 22.63 -20.93
N LEU A 245 6.31 23.57 -20.72
CA LEU A 245 4.91 23.26 -20.48
C LEU A 245 4.23 22.93 -21.80
N ALA A 246 3.70 21.70 -21.94
CA ALA A 246 2.92 21.31 -23.11
C ALA A 246 1.68 22.18 -23.25
N ALA A 247 1.39 22.62 -24.45
CA ALA A 247 0.19 23.41 -24.74
C ALA A 247 -1.08 22.58 -24.47
N PHE A 248 -2.15 23.24 -23.97
CA PHE A 248 -3.40 22.58 -23.60
C PHE A 248 -3.98 21.68 -24.71
N ASN A 249 -3.97 22.17 -25.96
CA ASN A 249 -4.49 21.42 -27.10
C ASN A 249 -3.75 20.09 -27.37
N GLN A 250 -2.48 19.97 -26.94
CA GLN A 250 -1.70 18.74 -27.09
C GLN A 250 -2.04 17.69 -26.04
N VAL A 251 -2.56 18.13 -24.89
CA VAL A 251 -2.82 17.26 -23.73
C VAL A 251 -4.31 17.11 -23.40
N GLN A 252 -5.19 17.88 -24.04
CA GLN A 252 -6.63 17.90 -23.79
C GLN A 252 -7.26 16.51 -23.87
N GLY A 253 -6.97 15.72 -24.91
CA GLY A 253 -7.51 14.37 -25.07
C GLY A 253 -7.07 13.43 -23.94
N ARG A 254 -5.81 13.54 -23.47
CA ARG A 254 -5.30 12.77 -22.33
C ARG A 254 -5.99 13.17 -21.04
N ILE A 255 -6.21 14.47 -20.82
CA ILE A 255 -6.92 15.00 -19.66
C ILE A 255 -8.37 14.52 -19.66
N ALA A 256 -9.05 14.60 -20.78
CA ALA A 256 -10.42 14.11 -20.91
C ALA A 256 -10.52 12.63 -20.57
N GLY A 257 -9.63 11.80 -21.12
CA GLY A 257 -9.59 10.37 -20.77
C GLY A 257 -9.33 10.11 -19.28
N GLU A 258 -8.40 10.83 -18.66
CA GLU A 258 -8.12 10.71 -17.22
C GLU A 258 -9.32 11.10 -16.36
N LEU A 259 -9.97 12.23 -16.65
CA LEU A 259 -11.18 12.69 -15.94
C LEU A 259 -12.35 11.71 -16.11
N THR A 260 -12.51 11.14 -17.31
CA THR A 260 -13.54 10.11 -17.56
C THR A 260 -13.29 8.89 -16.70
N LEU A 261 -12.05 8.37 -16.65
CA LEU A 261 -11.70 7.23 -15.82
C LEU A 261 -11.92 7.51 -14.32
N GLN A 262 -11.53 8.68 -13.85
CA GLN A 262 -11.73 9.08 -12.45
C GLN A 262 -13.20 9.19 -12.09
N SER A 263 -14.00 9.82 -12.96
CA SER A 263 -15.44 9.94 -12.79
C SER A 263 -16.11 8.58 -12.74
N ARG A 264 -15.75 7.69 -13.68
CA ARG A 264 -16.28 6.34 -13.73
C ARG A 264 -15.89 5.51 -12.49
N ALA A 265 -14.63 5.56 -12.06
CA ALA A 265 -14.18 4.87 -10.85
C ALA A 265 -14.94 5.34 -9.61
N THR A 266 -15.16 6.65 -9.49
CA THR A 266 -15.94 7.24 -8.40
C THR A 266 -17.40 6.79 -8.42
N ALA A 267 -18.04 6.84 -9.59
CA ALA A 267 -19.42 6.43 -9.75
C ALA A 267 -19.61 4.91 -9.51
N LEU A 268 -18.65 4.09 -9.98
CA LEU A 268 -18.65 2.65 -9.70
C LEU A 268 -18.55 2.37 -8.20
N ARG A 269 -17.60 3.04 -7.52
CA ARG A 269 -17.47 2.92 -6.07
C ARG A 269 -18.75 3.30 -5.34
N GLN A 270 -19.39 4.41 -5.71
CA GLN A 270 -20.65 4.85 -5.12
C GLN A 270 -21.76 3.81 -5.35
N TYR A 271 -21.86 3.27 -6.56
CA TYR A 271 -22.84 2.24 -6.88
C TYR A 271 -22.62 0.97 -6.04
N MET A 272 -21.37 0.52 -5.92
CA MET A 272 -21.00 -0.61 -5.08
C MET A 272 -21.36 -0.38 -3.61
N LEU A 273 -21.07 0.81 -3.06
CA LEU A 273 -21.42 1.18 -1.69
C LEU A 273 -22.94 1.17 -1.46
N LEU A 274 -23.72 1.63 -2.44
CA LEU A 274 -25.20 1.56 -2.36
C LEU A 274 -25.70 0.11 -2.33
N LEU A 275 -25.13 -0.77 -3.13
CA LEU A 275 -25.51 -2.19 -3.15
C LEU A 275 -25.19 -2.88 -1.82
N VAL A 276 -24.00 -2.65 -1.27
CA VAL A 276 -23.60 -3.22 0.03
C VAL A 276 -24.44 -2.65 1.16
N GLY A 277 -24.75 -1.35 1.15
CA GLY A 277 -25.63 -0.72 2.14
C GLY A 277 -27.06 -1.28 2.15
N GLN A 278 -27.50 -1.92 1.07
CA GLN A 278 -28.79 -2.62 0.97
C GLN A 278 -28.70 -4.12 1.31
N ALA A 279 -27.49 -4.67 1.35
CA ALA A 279 -27.25 -6.08 1.59
C ALA A 279 -27.07 -6.39 3.08
N GLN A 280 -27.51 -7.58 3.51
CA GLN A 280 -27.19 -8.13 4.83
C GLN A 280 -25.87 -8.88 4.73
N VAL A 281 -24.77 -8.27 5.22
CA VAL A 281 -23.43 -8.85 5.23
C VAL A 281 -23.13 -9.39 6.64
N GLN A 282 -22.68 -10.64 6.73
CA GLN A 282 -22.32 -11.30 7.99
C GLN A 282 -20.97 -12.00 7.88
N GLY A 283 -20.14 -11.89 8.91
CA GLY A 283 -18.86 -12.61 9.01
C GLY A 283 -17.69 -11.97 8.26
N ILE A 284 -17.91 -10.86 7.55
CA ILE A 284 -16.87 -10.10 6.86
C ILE A 284 -17.26 -8.62 6.83
N GLU A 285 -16.25 -7.74 6.86
CA GLU A 285 -16.45 -6.31 6.65
C GLU A 285 -16.24 -5.97 5.17
N LEU A 286 -17.27 -5.40 4.55
CA LEU A 286 -17.20 -4.77 3.23
C LEU A 286 -17.34 -3.26 3.41
N GLU A 287 -16.51 -2.46 2.71
CA GLU A 287 -16.63 -1.00 2.77
C GLU A 287 -18.06 -0.57 2.43
N GLY A 288 -18.70 0.15 3.35
CA GLY A 288 -20.06 0.68 3.18
C GLY A 288 -21.19 -0.18 3.76
N ALA A 289 -20.90 -1.39 4.29
CA ALA A 289 -21.94 -2.23 4.91
C ALA A 289 -22.60 -1.59 6.15
N ASP A 290 -21.85 -0.72 6.86
CA ASP A 290 -22.30 -0.05 8.08
C ASP A 290 -22.68 1.42 7.86
N MET A 291 -22.69 1.90 6.62
CA MET A 291 -23.13 3.27 6.34
C MET A 291 -24.66 3.36 6.44
N PRO A 292 -25.23 4.18 7.35
CA PRO A 292 -26.65 4.46 7.31
C PRO A 292 -26.96 5.12 5.98
N LEU A 293 -27.87 4.50 5.21
CA LEU A 293 -28.43 5.13 4.04
C LEU A 293 -28.98 6.49 4.49
N VAL A 294 -28.46 7.56 3.93
CA VAL A 294 -28.99 8.90 4.15
C VAL A 294 -30.46 8.87 3.72
N GLN A 295 -31.34 8.95 4.71
CA GLN A 295 -32.78 9.09 4.52
C GLN A 295 -33.10 10.49 3.97
#